data_86fcb291c8af840614abc5a6bd8aa177
#
_entry.id   86fcb291c8af840614abc5a6bd8aa177
#
_cell.length_a   1.000
_cell.length_b   1.000
_cell.length_c   1.000
_cell.angle_alpha   90.00
_cell.angle_beta   90.00
_cell.angle_gamma   90.00
#
_symmetry.space_group_name_H-M   'P 1'
#
loop_
_entity.id
_entity.type
_entity.pdbx_description
1 polymer ?
#
loop_
_entity_poly.entity_id
_entity_poly.type
_entity_poly.pdbx_seq_one_letter_code
_entity_poly.pdbx_strand_id
1 'polypeptide(L)'
;MLDRGASGREIVLQAGDYEARIVTVGAGLAGLRYRGHDLVVPHGVGECPPGYIGKVLMPWPNRIAGGSYSWEGTSYALPVDEPTFGTSLHGFVAFQEWEIAEADSSSVLLHTLIAARYSYPWTLAVSARYSLDSDTGLTVELSATNIGEGTAPYGVGFHPYLAVDGLPADELELENPAAIIYEANASMIPVAAHDVASFGLDFRSPAIIGASRLDHAFAGLPEGTWTVTLRDPASGVGVSLSSDARWLQVYSADYIGRVGVAVEPMSCPPNAFNSGTDVVALGTGETHTLSARISGRD
;
A
#
# COMPACT_ATOMS: atom_id res chain seq x y z
N MET A 1 23.29 23.51 2.38
CA MET A 1 22.11 23.18 1.56
C MET A 1 21.67 21.81 2.01
N LEU A 2 20.43 21.62 2.43
CA LEU A 2 19.95 20.28 2.75
C LEU A 2 19.87 19.50 1.43
N ASP A 3 20.59 18.40 1.34
CA ASP A 3 20.59 17.49 0.17
C ASP A 3 19.29 16.64 0.25
N ARG A 4 18.16 17.27 -0.10
CA ARG A 4 16.82 16.70 -0.03
C ARG A 4 16.07 16.98 -1.32
N GLY A 5 15.58 15.90 -1.94
CA GLY A 5 14.65 16.00 -3.06
C GLY A 5 13.19 16.14 -2.61
N ALA A 6 12.26 16.15 -3.56
CA ALA A 6 10.82 16.21 -3.28
C ALA A 6 10.31 14.99 -2.50
N SER A 7 10.98 13.83 -2.62
CA SER A 7 10.73 12.62 -1.82
C SER A 7 11.62 12.50 -0.57
N GLY A 8 12.32 13.58 -0.17
CA GLY A 8 13.16 13.62 1.01
C GLY A 8 14.59 13.11 0.76
N ARG A 9 15.08 12.22 1.62
CA ARG A 9 16.38 11.55 1.50
C ARG A 9 16.18 10.14 0.98
N GLU A 10 17.15 9.66 0.19
CA GLU A 10 17.16 8.26 -0.28
C GLU A 10 18.09 7.40 0.58
N ILE A 11 17.66 6.20 0.85
CA ILE A 11 18.42 5.12 1.49
C ILE A 11 18.45 3.95 0.52
N VAL A 12 19.65 3.43 0.23
CA VAL A 12 19.84 2.27 -0.65
C VAL A 12 20.19 1.06 0.20
N LEU A 13 19.41 -0.01 0.06
CA LEU A 13 19.67 -1.29 0.69
C LEU A 13 20.16 -2.28 -0.36
N GLN A 14 21.08 -3.18 0.02
CA GLN A 14 21.64 -4.21 -0.86
C GLN A 14 21.75 -5.54 -0.14
N ALA A 15 21.32 -6.62 -0.80
CA ALA A 15 21.47 -7.99 -0.32
C ALA A 15 21.50 -8.95 -1.51
N GLY A 16 22.64 -9.62 -1.76
CA GLY A 16 22.81 -10.51 -2.92
C GLY A 16 22.54 -9.78 -4.23
N ASP A 17 21.62 -10.31 -5.02
CA ASP A 17 21.19 -9.76 -6.30
C ASP A 17 20.07 -8.70 -6.18
N TYR A 18 19.67 -8.35 -4.95
CA TYR A 18 18.65 -7.34 -4.69
C TYR A 18 19.24 -5.97 -4.36
N GLU A 19 18.58 -4.93 -4.87
CA GLU A 19 18.75 -3.53 -4.49
C GLU A 19 17.37 -2.90 -4.22
N ALA A 20 17.21 -2.24 -3.08
CA ALA A 20 16.00 -1.48 -2.76
C ALA A 20 16.35 -0.02 -2.47
N ARG A 21 15.53 0.91 -2.96
CA ARG A 21 15.65 2.35 -2.70
C ARG A 21 14.44 2.82 -1.93
N ILE A 22 14.69 3.35 -0.73
CA ILE A 22 13.67 3.84 0.19
C ILE A 22 13.83 5.36 0.32
N VAL A 23 12.73 6.10 0.34
CA VAL A 23 12.73 7.56 0.51
C VAL A 23 12.03 7.97 1.79
N THR A 24 12.49 9.06 2.43
CA THR A 24 11.97 9.47 3.74
C THR A 24 10.58 10.10 3.68
N VAL A 25 10.13 10.67 2.56
CA VAL A 25 8.76 11.19 2.46
C VAL A 25 7.79 10.04 2.22
N GLY A 26 6.88 9.82 3.19
CA GLY A 26 5.89 8.74 3.18
C GLY A 26 6.47 7.36 3.44
N ALA A 27 7.71 7.29 3.98
CA ALA A 27 8.49 6.07 4.12
C ALA A 27 8.43 5.23 2.81
N GLY A 28 8.60 5.89 1.66
CA GLY A 28 8.23 5.35 0.35
C GLY A 28 9.23 4.36 -0.23
N LEU A 29 8.75 3.28 -0.83
CA LEU A 29 9.55 2.38 -1.68
C LEU A 29 9.71 3.03 -3.07
N ALA A 30 10.90 3.57 -3.35
CA ALA A 30 11.20 4.30 -4.58
C ALA A 30 11.79 3.41 -5.70
N GLY A 31 12.13 2.18 -5.38
CA GLY A 31 12.62 1.19 -6.34
C GLY A 31 12.98 -0.12 -5.65
N LEU A 32 12.82 -1.20 -6.37
CA LEU A 32 13.27 -2.53 -5.97
C LEU A 32 13.71 -3.26 -7.23
N ARG A 33 14.93 -3.77 -7.22
CA ARG A 33 15.51 -4.55 -8.31
C ARG A 33 15.94 -5.92 -7.86
N TYR A 34 15.86 -6.87 -8.78
CA TYR A 34 16.41 -8.22 -8.62
C TYR A 34 17.09 -8.63 -9.92
N ARG A 35 18.38 -8.99 -9.85
CA ARG A 35 19.20 -9.34 -11.02
C ARG A 35 19.16 -8.31 -12.16
N GLY A 36 19.01 -7.05 -11.80
CA GLY A 36 18.93 -5.93 -12.74
C GLY A 36 17.53 -5.61 -13.28
N HIS A 37 16.52 -6.46 -13.00
CA HIS A 37 15.13 -6.24 -13.37
C HIS A 37 14.40 -5.35 -12.36
N ASP A 38 13.65 -4.37 -12.82
CA ASP A 38 12.80 -3.55 -11.97
C ASP A 38 11.54 -4.35 -11.56
N LEU A 39 11.36 -4.54 -10.25
CA LEU A 39 10.23 -5.26 -9.65
C LEU A 39 9.07 -4.34 -9.23
N VAL A 40 9.33 -3.05 -9.12
CA VAL A 40 8.33 -2.01 -8.84
C VAL A 40 8.55 -0.82 -9.76
N VAL A 41 7.52 -0.04 -9.99
CA VAL A 41 7.63 1.22 -10.75
C VAL A 41 8.58 2.16 -10.01
N PRO A 42 9.75 2.49 -10.58
CA PRO A 42 10.72 3.32 -9.90
C PRO A 42 10.41 4.81 -10.02
N HIS A 43 10.88 5.59 -9.05
CA HIS A 43 10.91 7.05 -9.15
C HIS A 43 12.19 7.62 -8.54
N GLY A 44 12.55 8.84 -8.92
CA GLY A 44 13.70 9.55 -8.39
C GLY A 44 13.40 10.27 -7.07
N VAL A 45 14.43 10.48 -6.24
CA VAL A 45 14.33 11.24 -4.98
C VAL A 45 13.89 12.70 -5.22
N GLY A 46 14.22 13.28 -6.38
CA GLY A 46 13.83 14.64 -6.78
C GLY A 46 12.35 14.76 -7.21
N GLU A 47 11.63 13.66 -7.32
CA GLU A 47 10.26 13.60 -7.83
C GLU A 47 9.25 13.49 -6.70
N CYS A 48 8.07 14.10 -6.88
CA CYS A 48 6.87 13.76 -6.12
C CYS A 48 6.11 12.73 -6.96
N PRO A 49 6.21 11.43 -6.65
CA PRO A 49 5.62 10.40 -7.50
C PRO A 49 4.10 10.53 -7.53
N PRO A 50 3.46 10.37 -8.71
CA PRO A 50 2.01 10.37 -8.82
C PRO A 50 1.41 9.10 -8.19
N GLY A 51 0.10 9.12 -7.91
CA GLY A 51 -0.64 7.91 -7.53
C GLY A 51 -0.14 7.20 -6.27
N TYR A 52 0.47 7.93 -5.34
CA TYR A 52 0.98 7.35 -4.08
C TYR A 52 1.99 6.20 -4.25
N ILE A 53 2.75 6.16 -5.35
CA ILE A 53 3.72 5.09 -5.64
C ILE A 53 4.62 4.83 -4.44
N GLY A 54 4.59 3.59 -3.92
CA GLY A 54 5.41 3.10 -2.84
C GLY A 54 5.08 3.62 -1.44
N LYS A 55 4.04 4.42 -1.25
CA LYS A 55 3.74 5.12 0.02
C LYS A 55 3.13 4.22 1.08
N VAL A 56 3.38 4.58 2.34
CA VAL A 56 2.70 4.04 3.53
C VAL A 56 1.43 4.84 3.79
N LEU A 57 0.34 4.14 4.06
CA LEU A 57 -1.01 4.68 4.20
C LEU A 57 -1.50 4.47 5.64
N MET A 58 -1.51 5.54 6.44
CA MET A 58 -1.97 5.55 7.84
C MET A 58 -2.58 6.91 8.20
N PRO A 59 -3.56 6.98 9.10
CA PRO A 59 -4.20 5.94 9.90
C PRO A 59 -5.39 5.27 9.20
N TRP A 60 -5.58 5.46 7.90
CA TRP A 60 -6.49 4.68 7.06
C TRP A 60 -5.90 4.51 5.66
N PRO A 61 -6.04 3.31 5.06
CA PRO A 61 -5.81 3.11 3.64
C PRO A 61 -7.05 3.53 2.85
N ASN A 62 -6.87 3.84 1.59
CA ASN A 62 -7.94 4.17 0.65
C ASN A 62 -8.85 5.32 1.14
N ARG A 63 -10.16 5.33 0.82
CA ARG A 63 -11.07 6.48 0.92
C ARG A 63 -11.92 6.48 2.18
N ILE A 64 -12.24 7.69 2.66
CA ILE A 64 -13.33 7.96 3.61
C ILE A 64 -14.33 8.88 2.91
N ALA A 65 -15.56 8.39 2.72
CA ALA A 65 -16.63 9.07 2.02
C ALA A 65 -16.99 10.42 2.69
N GLY A 66 -17.14 11.46 1.87
CA GLY A 66 -17.54 12.81 2.33
C GLY A 66 -16.51 13.48 3.25
N GLY A 67 -15.29 12.91 3.41
CA GLY A 67 -14.30 13.42 4.35
C GLY A 67 -14.84 13.47 5.78
N SER A 68 -15.66 12.51 6.20
CA SER A 68 -16.25 12.51 7.55
C SER A 68 -16.46 11.09 8.04
N TYR A 69 -16.35 10.90 9.34
CA TYR A 69 -16.62 9.63 10.02
C TYR A 69 -17.14 9.86 11.44
N SER A 70 -17.71 8.82 12.04
CA SER A 70 -18.11 8.86 13.46
C SER A 70 -17.40 7.73 14.22
N TRP A 71 -16.86 8.06 15.38
CA TRP A 71 -16.20 7.11 16.27
C TRP A 71 -16.66 7.32 17.71
N GLU A 72 -17.11 6.25 18.37
CA GLU A 72 -17.61 6.30 19.76
C GLU A 72 -18.65 7.42 19.99
N GLY A 73 -19.54 7.63 19.01
CA GLY A 73 -20.62 8.62 19.08
C GLY A 73 -20.20 10.06 18.78
N THR A 74 -18.92 10.32 18.48
CA THR A 74 -18.42 11.64 18.08
C THR A 74 -18.15 11.67 16.58
N SER A 75 -18.59 12.74 15.90
CA SER A 75 -18.36 12.93 14.47
C SER A 75 -17.13 13.80 14.24
N TYR A 76 -16.34 13.40 13.24
CA TYR A 76 -15.09 14.07 12.85
C TYR A 76 -15.12 14.43 11.36
N ALA A 77 -14.59 15.61 11.03
CA ALA A 77 -14.46 16.09 9.66
C ALA A 77 -12.98 16.08 9.24
N LEU A 78 -12.68 15.40 8.16
CA LEU A 78 -11.36 15.30 7.51
C LEU A 78 -11.28 16.28 6.33
N PRO A 79 -10.08 16.72 5.93
CA PRO A 79 -9.90 17.36 4.64
C PRO A 79 -10.38 16.46 3.50
N VAL A 80 -11.14 17.01 2.56
CA VAL A 80 -11.43 16.35 1.28
C VAL A 80 -10.27 16.66 0.34
N ASP A 81 -9.30 15.76 0.25
CA ASP A 81 -8.09 15.91 -0.56
C ASP A 81 -8.18 15.18 -1.92
N GLU A 82 -9.26 14.44 -2.14
CA GLU A 82 -9.65 13.88 -3.44
C GLU A 82 -11.00 14.48 -3.88
N PRO A 83 -11.03 15.75 -4.35
CA PRO A 83 -12.28 16.47 -4.60
C PRO A 83 -13.12 15.86 -5.73
N THR A 84 -12.51 15.15 -6.70
CA THR A 84 -13.22 14.47 -7.79
C THR A 84 -14.22 13.45 -7.28
N PHE A 85 -13.90 12.74 -6.20
CA PHE A 85 -14.77 11.72 -5.59
C PHE A 85 -15.41 12.20 -4.28
N GLY A 86 -15.03 13.37 -3.79
CA GLY A 86 -15.52 13.93 -2.53
C GLY A 86 -15.04 13.14 -1.31
N THR A 87 -13.82 12.64 -1.33
CA THR A 87 -13.29 11.73 -0.30
C THR A 87 -12.03 12.27 0.35
N SER A 88 -11.71 11.74 1.54
CA SER A 88 -10.40 11.86 2.17
C SER A 88 -9.62 10.57 1.89
N LEU A 89 -8.40 10.71 1.35
CA LEU A 89 -7.66 9.60 0.76
C LEU A 89 -6.35 9.32 1.52
N HIS A 90 -6.09 8.03 1.84
CA HIS A 90 -4.82 7.47 2.26
C HIS A 90 -4.18 8.04 3.55
N GLY A 91 -4.97 8.65 4.42
CA GLY A 91 -4.49 9.08 5.74
C GLY A 91 -3.61 10.33 5.72
N PHE A 92 -2.64 10.38 6.64
CA PHE A 92 -1.88 11.61 6.86
C PHE A 92 -0.39 11.50 6.56
N VAL A 93 0.16 10.29 6.46
CA VAL A 93 1.63 10.09 6.49
C VAL A 93 2.27 9.93 5.11
N ALA A 94 1.49 9.75 4.05
CA ALA A 94 1.99 9.48 2.70
C ALA A 94 2.87 10.60 2.13
N PHE A 95 2.65 11.85 2.56
CA PHE A 95 3.46 13.02 2.17
C PHE A 95 4.19 13.69 3.34
N GLN A 96 4.20 13.03 4.50
CA GLN A 96 4.97 13.47 5.66
C GLN A 96 6.41 12.95 5.55
N GLU A 97 7.38 13.74 5.97
CA GLU A 97 8.76 13.26 6.11
C GLU A 97 8.89 12.41 7.38
N TRP A 98 9.55 11.26 7.23
CA TRP A 98 9.86 10.36 8.32
C TRP A 98 11.33 10.45 8.70
N GLU A 99 11.62 10.24 9.97
CA GLU A 99 12.98 10.22 10.49
C GLU A 99 13.57 8.82 10.37
N ILE A 100 14.86 8.73 10.04
CA ILE A 100 15.62 7.48 10.05
C ILE A 100 16.04 7.21 11.48
N ALA A 101 15.49 6.15 12.10
CA ALA A 101 15.88 5.71 13.44
C ALA A 101 17.10 4.80 13.40
N GLU A 102 17.13 3.87 12.44
CA GLU A 102 18.19 2.89 12.25
C GLU A 102 18.41 2.68 10.76
N ALA A 103 19.64 2.47 10.34
CA ALA A 103 19.94 2.04 8.96
C ALA A 103 21.27 1.28 8.93
N ASP A 104 21.28 0.20 8.14
CA ASP A 104 22.50 -0.53 7.76
C ASP A 104 22.46 -0.85 6.25
N SER A 105 23.31 -1.75 5.76
CA SER A 105 23.41 -2.07 4.34
C SER A 105 22.18 -2.79 3.79
N SER A 106 21.38 -3.45 4.63
CA SER A 106 20.26 -4.31 4.24
C SER A 106 18.96 -3.98 4.96
N SER A 107 18.96 -3.05 5.90
CA SER A 107 17.76 -2.65 6.61
C SER A 107 17.68 -1.15 6.92
N VAL A 108 16.45 -0.62 7.02
CA VAL A 108 16.17 0.72 7.52
C VAL A 108 14.89 0.73 8.34
N LEU A 109 14.93 1.42 9.48
CA LEU A 109 13.76 1.74 10.28
C LEU A 109 13.49 3.25 10.17
N LEU A 110 12.31 3.57 9.65
CA LEU A 110 11.78 4.93 9.58
C LEU A 110 10.66 5.08 10.62
N HIS A 111 10.53 6.26 11.21
CA HIS A 111 9.46 6.55 12.14
C HIS A 111 8.94 7.98 12.00
N THR A 112 7.69 8.20 12.41
CA THR A 112 7.09 9.53 12.51
C THR A 112 5.93 9.50 13.51
N LEU A 113 5.28 10.65 13.71
CA LEU A 113 4.11 10.79 14.55
C LEU A 113 2.89 11.20 13.71
N ILE A 114 1.77 10.54 13.94
CA ILE A 114 0.46 11.10 13.61
C ILE A 114 0.04 11.90 14.84
N ALA A 115 0.27 13.22 14.80
CA ALA A 115 -0.09 14.11 15.90
C ALA A 115 -1.62 14.28 16.00
N ALA A 116 -2.13 14.34 17.22
CA ALA A 116 -3.54 14.62 17.49
C ALA A 116 -3.98 15.95 16.83
N ARG A 117 -5.15 15.93 16.21
CA ARG A 117 -5.77 17.08 15.52
C ARG A 117 -7.28 17.03 15.65
N TYR A 118 -7.98 18.11 15.37
CA TYR A 118 -9.45 18.16 15.52
C TYR A 118 -10.18 17.07 14.72
N SER A 119 -9.63 16.70 13.56
CA SER A 119 -10.20 15.65 12.70
C SER A 119 -9.84 14.23 13.12
N TYR A 120 -8.84 14.05 14.00
CA TYR A 120 -8.33 12.77 14.50
C TYR A 120 -7.58 12.99 15.82
N PRO A 121 -8.26 12.98 16.97
CA PRO A 121 -7.71 13.47 18.25
C PRO A 121 -6.80 12.47 18.97
N TRP A 122 -6.29 11.48 18.31
CA TRP A 122 -5.37 10.48 18.86
C TRP A 122 -3.94 10.70 18.34
N THR A 123 -2.96 10.40 19.18
CA THR A 123 -1.54 10.46 18.80
C THR A 123 -1.01 9.05 18.60
N LEU A 124 -0.53 8.76 17.40
CA LEU A 124 0.07 7.48 17.08
C LEU A 124 1.56 7.64 16.78
N ALA A 125 2.40 6.81 17.44
CA ALA A 125 3.77 6.60 17.01
C ALA A 125 3.75 5.54 15.90
N VAL A 126 4.26 5.88 14.71
CA VAL A 126 4.23 4.97 13.56
C VAL A 126 5.62 4.69 13.06
N SER A 127 5.85 3.47 12.57
CA SER A 127 7.14 3.04 12.02
C SER A 127 6.96 2.19 10.77
N ALA A 128 7.99 2.24 9.91
CA ALA A 128 8.14 1.40 8.74
C ALA A 128 9.54 0.81 8.74
N ARG A 129 9.65 -0.52 8.85
CA ARG A 129 10.90 -1.25 8.73
C ARG A 129 10.95 -1.93 7.36
N TYR A 130 12.03 -1.69 6.66
CA TYR A 130 12.38 -2.35 5.41
C TYR A 130 13.59 -3.22 5.67
N SER A 131 13.50 -4.51 5.33
CA SER A 131 14.58 -5.49 5.49
C SER A 131 14.76 -6.27 4.20
N LEU A 132 15.94 -6.18 3.61
CA LEU A 132 16.28 -6.82 2.34
C LEU A 132 17.15 -8.05 2.63
N ASP A 133 16.74 -9.19 2.09
CA ASP A 133 17.42 -10.47 2.24
C ASP A 133 17.69 -11.09 0.87
N SER A 134 18.87 -11.70 0.70
CA SER A 134 19.33 -12.24 -0.59
C SER A 134 18.47 -13.36 -1.16
N ASP A 135 17.78 -14.11 -0.31
CA ASP A 135 17.02 -15.29 -0.69
C ASP A 135 15.51 -15.02 -0.77
N THR A 136 15.01 -14.11 0.08
CA THR A 136 13.57 -13.90 0.26
C THR A 136 13.06 -12.55 -0.24
N GLY A 137 13.96 -11.62 -0.61
CA GLY A 137 13.59 -10.29 -1.11
C GLY A 137 13.34 -9.27 -0.02
N LEU A 138 12.48 -8.29 -0.29
CA LEU A 138 12.19 -7.15 0.58
C LEU A 138 11.00 -7.44 1.49
N THR A 139 11.22 -7.46 2.80
CA THR A 139 10.15 -7.47 3.81
C THR A 139 9.88 -6.04 4.29
N VAL A 140 8.61 -5.69 4.39
CA VAL A 140 8.11 -4.40 4.88
C VAL A 140 7.21 -4.65 6.08
N GLU A 141 7.52 -4.05 7.23
CA GLU A 141 6.71 -4.11 8.44
C GLU A 141 6.25 -2.70 8.81
N LEU A 142 4.95 -2.49 8.86
CA LEU A 142 4.31 -1.22 9.14
C LEU A 142 3.60 -1.30 10.48
N SER A 143 4.04 -0.52 11.46
CA SER A 143 3.49 -0.57 12.81
C SER A 143 2.96 0.79 13.27
N ALA A 144 1.91 0.77 14.08
CA ALA A 144 1.39 1.93 14.77
C ALA A 144 1.09 1.58 16.23
N THR A 145 1.54 2.45 17.14
CA THR A 145 1.23 2.36 18.57
C THR A 145 0.44 3.59 18.99
N ASN A 146 -0.72 3.41 19.60
CA ASN A 146 -1.45 4.53 20.20
C ASN A 146 -0.76 4.98 21.48
N ILE A 147 -0.08 6.12 21.42
CA ILE A 147 0.60 6.76 22.57
C ILE A 147 -0.23 7.89 23.20
N GLY A 148 -1.43 8.14 22.67
CA GLY A 148 -2.41 9.06 23.22
C GLY A 148 -3.40 8.36 24.16
N GLU A 149 -4.43 9.08 24.55
CA GLU A 149 -5.53 8.57 25.39
C GLU A 149 -6.70 8.06 24.52
N GLY A 150 -7.45 7.10 25.06
CA GLY A 150 -8.65 6.54 24.43
C GLY A 150 -8.35 5.55 23.32
N THR A 151 -9.38 5.13 22.60
CA THR A 151 -9.29 4.14 21.54
C THR A 151 -9.36 4.82 20.18
N ALA A 152 -8.29 4.71 19.39
CA ALA A 152 -8.18 5.29 18.06
C ALA A 152 -8.75 4.34 16.98
N PRO A 153 -9.60 4.82 16.04
CA PRO A 153 -9.88 4.07 14.82
C PRO A 153 -8.63 4.06 13.94
N TYR A 154 -8.21 2.87 13.51
CA TYR A 154 -6.97 2.73 12.77
C TYR A 154 -7.11 1.73 11.61
N GLY A 155 -6.39 2.01 10.56
CA GLY A 155 -6.12 1.12 9.45
C GLY A 155 -4.78 1.46 8.82
N VAL A 156 -4.18 0.48 8.15
CA VAL A 156 -2.89 0.62 7.48
C VAL A 156 -2.93 -0.04 6.11
N GLY A 157 -2.20 0.54 5.17
CA GLY A 157 -1.93 -0.03 3.86
C GLY A 157 -0.54 0.31 3.36
N PHE A 158 -0.11 -0.43 2.36
CA PHE A 158 1.13 -0.21 1.62
C PHE A 158 0.81 -0.16 0.12
N HIS A 159 1.37 0.82 -0.61
CA HIS A 159 0.95 1.11 -1.99
C HIS A 159 2.07 0.87 -3.03
N PRO A 160 2.70 -0.31 -3.09
CA PRO A 160 3.68 -0.62 -4.12
C PRO A 160 2.98 -0.81 -5.47
N TYR A 161 3.61 -0.31 -6.53
CA TYR A 161 3.23 -0.63 -7.89
C TYR A 161 4.20 -1.70 -8.40
N LEU A 162 3.74 -2.95 -8.45
CA LEU A 162 4.54 -4.05 -9.02
C LEU A 162 4.74 -3.82 -10.51
N ALA A 163 5.93 -4.12 -10.99
CA ALA A 163 6.31 -3.93 -12.38
C ALA A 163 7.27 -5.05 -12.84
N VAL A 164 7.37 -5.23 -14.14
CA VAL A 164 8.39 -6.05 -14.79
C VAL A 164 9.03 -5.20 -15.86
N ASP A 165 10.19 -4.57 -15.54
CA ASP A 165 10.99 -3.73 -16.45
C ASP A 165 10.20 -2.64 -17.21
N GLY A 166 9.14 -2.11 -16.59
CA GLY A 166 8.31 -1.07 -17.20
C GLY A 166 7.42 -1.56 -18.34
N LEU A 167 7.24 -2.88 -18.49
CA LEU A 167 6.23 -3.41 -19.41
C LEU A 167 4.83 -2.92 -19.03
N PRO A 168 3.97 -2.65 -20.02
CA PRO A 168 2.60 -2.25 -19.74
C PRO A 168 1.83 -3.40 -19.08
N ALA A 169 0.96 -3.06 -18.12
CA ALA A 169 0.12 -4.03 -17.42
C ALA A 169 -0.69 -4.91 -18.40
N ASP A 170 -1.05 -4.38 -19.55
CA ASP A 170 -1.82 -5.10 -20.60
C ASP A 170 -1.11 -6.37 -21.09
N GLU A 171 0.21 -6.40 -21.06
CA GLU A 171 1.04 -7.52 -21.54
C GLU A 171 1.38 -8.52 -20.46
N LEU A 172 1.11 -8.19 -19.18
CA LEU A 172 1.51 -8.99 -18.04
C LEU A 172 0.41 -9.97 -17.62
N GLU A 173 0.82 -11.14 -17.12
CA GLU A 173 -0.04 -12.06 -16.40
C GLU A 173 -0.14 -11.66 -14.94
N LEU A 174 -1.38 -11.61 -14.45
CA LEU A 174 -1.71 -11.45 -13.03
C LEU A 174 -2.22 -12.77 -12.46
N GLU A 175 -1.74 -13.14 -11.27
CA GLU A 175 -2.35 -14.14 -10.41
C GLU A 175 -2.73 -13.48 -9.09
N ASN A 176 -4.02 -13.52 -8.74
CA ASN A 176 -4.58 -12.93 -7.52
C ASN A 176 -5.52 -13.95 -6.86
N PRO A 177 -5.20 -14.47 -5.66
CA PRO A 177 -5.94 -15.57 -5.05
C PRO A 177 -7.29 -15.17 -4.44
N ALA A 178 -7.64 -13.88 -4.44
CA ALA A 178 -8.88 -13.39 -3.85
C ALA A 178 -10.11 -13.98 -4.55
N ALA A 179 -11.11 -14.36 -3.76
CA ALA A 179 -12.38 -14.92 -4.25
C ALA A 179 -13.49 -13.87 -4.39
N ILE A 180 -13.37 -12.75 -3.68
CA ILE A 180 -14.39 -11.70 -3.59
C ILE A 180 -13.83 -10.40 -4.12
N ILE A 181 -14.62 -9.70 -4.92
CA ILE A 181 -14.35 -8.34 -5.42
C ILE A 181 -15.49 -7.41 -4.99
N TYR A 182 -15.15 -6.18 -4.67
CA TYR A 182 -16.13 -5.16 -4.30
C TYR A 182 -16.38 -4.20 -5.44
N GLU A 183 -17.65 -4.14 -5.87
CA GLU A 183 -18.14 -3.09 -6.76
C GLU A 183 -18.14 -1.75 -6.03
N ALA A 184 -17.63 -0.70 -6.68
CA ALA A 184 -17.61 0.66 -6.17
C ALA A 184 -18.62 1.56 -6.89
N ASN A 185 -19.19 2.52 -6.16
CA ASN A 185 -20.05 3.56 -6.73
C ASN A 185 -19.22 4.65 -7.44
N ALA A 186 -19.90 5.69 -7.94
CA ALA A 186 -19.25 6.82 -8.63
C ALA A 186 -18.26 7.63 -7.75
N SER A 187 -18.32 7.50 -6.43
CA SER A 187 -17.35 8.06 -5.48
C SER A 187 -16.27 7.07 -5.07
N MET A 188 -16.13 5.95 -5.79
CA MET A 188 -15.17 4.89 -5.53
C MET A 188 -15.31 4.26 -4.11
N ILE A 189 -16.53 4.24 -3.59
CA ILE A 189 -16.86 3.63 -2.29
C ILE A 189 -17.51 2.27 -2.55
N PRO A 190 -17.07 1.20 -1.89
CA PRO A 190 -17.66 -0.13 -2.00
C PRO A 190 -19.16 -0.16 -1.69
N VAL A 191 -19.96 -0.79 -2.55
CA VAL A 191 -21.43 -0.89 -2.40
C VAL A 191 -21.95 -2.32 -2.45
N ALA A 192 -21.25 -3.23 -3.10
CA ALA A 192 -21.64 -4.64 -3.21
C ALA A 192 -20.42 -5.55 -3.31
N ALA A 193 -20.54 -6.76 -2.77
CA ALA A 193 -19.53 -7.81 -2.88
C ALA A 193 -19.99 -8.86 -3.90
N HIS A 194 -19.09 -9.31 -4.76
CA HIS A 194 -19.33 -10.28 -5.81
C HIS A 194 -18.25 -11.37 -5.80
N ASP A 195 -18.56 -12.57 -6.28
CA ASP A 195 -17.55 -13.55 -6.67
C ASP A 195 -16.78 -13.03 -7.89
N VAL A 196 -15.46 -13.15 -7.89
CA VAL A 196 -14.58 -12.62 -8.94
C VAL A 196 -14.92 -13.18 -10.33
N ALA A 197 -15.34 -14.45 -10.45
CA ALA A 197 -15.71 -15.05 -11.73
C ALA A 197 -17.03 -14.46 -12.26
N SER A 198 -18.00 -14.20 -11.39
CA SER A 198 -19.27 -13.58 -11.77
C SER A 198 -19.09 -12.11 -12.17
N PHE A 199 -18.09 -11.43 -11.59
CA PHE A 199 -17.76 -10.04 -11.91
C PHE A 199 -16.92 -9.92 -13.20
N GLY A 200 -16.30 -11.02 -13.65
CA GLY A 200 -15.48 -11.07 -14.87
C GLY A 200 -14.03 -10.62 -14.67
N LEU A 201 -13.56 -10.57 -13.43
CA LEU A 201 -12.17 -10.22 -13.04
C LEU A 201 -11.56 -11.33 -12.17
N ASP A 202 -11.65 -12.58 -12.64
CA ASP A 202 -11.10 -13.76 -11.97
C ASP A 202 -9.66 -14.02 -12.40
N PHE A 203 -8.72 -13.72 -11.51
CA PHE A 203 -7.29 -13.96 -11.67
C PHE A 203 -6.77 -15.02 -10.70
N ARG A 204 -7.62 -15.90 -10.16
CA ARG A 204 -7.19 -17.03 -9.30
C ARG A 204 -6.35 -18.06 -10.03
N SER A 205 -6.39 -18.03 -11.34
CA SER A 205 -5.40 -18.66 -12.21
C SER A 205 -4.70 -17.58 -13.01
N PRO A 206 -3.39 -17.71 -13.31
CA PRO A 206 -2.67 -16.71 -14.08
C PRO A 206 -3.36 -16.39 -15.40
N ALA A 207 -3.57 -15.09 -15.65
CA ALA A 207 -4.21 -14.62 -16.89
C ALA A 207 -3.64 -13.24 -17.28
N ILE A 208 -3.56 -13.00 -18.59
CA ILE A 208 -3.17 -11.69 -19.13
C ILE A 208 -4.20 -10.65 -18.69
N ILE A 209 -3.71 -9.54 -18.16
CA ILE A 209 -4.57 -8.42 -17.71
C ILE A 209 -5.29 -7.83 -18.92
N GLY A 210 -4.60 -7.66 -20.05
CA GLY A 210 -5.18 -7.12 -21.28
C GLY A 210 -5.84 -5.76 -21.04
N ALA A 211 -7.00 -5.57 -21.62
CA ALA A 211 -7.79 -4.34 -21.49
C ALA A 211 -8.58 -4.25 -20.17
N SER A 212 -8.47 -5.24 -19.27
CA SER A 212 -9.16 -5.22 -17.98
C SER A 212 -8.72 -4.02 -17.15
N ARG A 213 -9.69 -3.32 -16.55
CA ARG A 213 -9.43 -2.19 -15.67
C ARG A 213 -9.72 -2.60 -14.23
N LEU A 214 -8.69 -2.51 -13.42
CA LEU A 214 -8.74 -2.81 -12.01
C LEU A 214 -8.62 -1.50 -11.23
N ASP A 215 -9.53 -1.23 -10.33
CA ASP A 215 -9.45 -0.28 -9.21
C ASP A 215 -10.47 -0.75 -8.18
N HIS A 216 -10.19 -1.91 -7.58
CA HIS A 216 -11.15 -2.62 -6.76
C HIS A 216 -10.51 -3.14 -5.47
N ALA A 217 -11.30 -3.12 -4.40
CA ALA A 217 -10.99 -3.84 -3.18
C ALA A 217 -11.37 -5.32 -3.34
N PHE A 218 -10.48 -6.19 -2.87
CA PHE A 218 -10.64 -7.63 -2.87
C PHE A 218 -10.62 -8.19 -1.45
N ALA A 219 -11.35 -9.29 -1.26
CA ALA A 219 -11.41 -10.07 -0.03
C ALA A 219 -11.55 -11.57 -0.35
N GLY A 220 -11.83 -12.39 0.67
CA GLY A 220 -11.87 -13.84 0.47
C GLY A 220 -10.50 -14.38 0.08
N LEU A 221 -9.46 -13.78 0.65
CA LEU A 221 -8.07 -14.22 0.53
C LEU A 221 -7.88 -15.53 1.32
N PRO A 222 -6.93 -16.40 0.93
CA PRO A 222 -6.58 -17.59 1.70
C PRO A 222 -6.20 -17.26 3.15
N GLU A 223 -6.50 -18.17 4.08
CA GLU A 223 -6.04 -18.03 5.46
C GLU A 223 -4.51 -18.07 5.55
N GLY A 224 -3.95 -17.22 6.42
CA GLY A 224 -2.50 -17.04 6.56
C GLY A 224 -1.93 -16.16 5.45
N THR A 225 -0.75 -16.53 4.95
CA THR A 225 -0.06 -15.75 3.92
C THR A 225 -0.61 -16.07 2.53
N TRP A 226 -1.06 -15.05 1.84
CA TRP A 226 -1.42 -15.10 0.41
C TRP A 226 -0.36 -14.45 -0.45
N THR A 227 -0.40 -14.69 -1.76
CA THR A 227 0.55 -14.15 -2.73
C THR A 227 -0.18 -13.70 -3.99
N VAL A 228 0.13 -12.48 -4.44
CA VAL A 228 -0.18 -11.97 -5.79
C VAL A 228 1.09 -12.02 -6.61
N THR A 229 0.98 -12.49 -7.85
CA THR A 229 2.13 -12.56 -8.78
C THR A 229 1.81 -11.77 -10.04
N LEU A 230 2.78 -11.00 -10.50
CA LEU A 230 2.78 -10.31 -11.78
C LEU A 230 3.97 -10.84 -12.59
N ARG A 231 3.76 -11.26 -13.85
CA ARG A 231 4.79 -11.93 -14.65
C ARG A 231 4.71 -11.54 -16.13
N ASP A 232 5.86 -11.38 -16.76
CA ASP A 232 5.97 -11.39 -18.23
C ASP A 232 5.92 -12.83 -18.73
N PRO A 233 4.86 -13.22 -19.49
CA PRO A 233 4.75 -14.58 -20.01
C PRO A 233 5.81 -14.93 -21.08
N ALA A 234 6.46 -13.92 -21.68
CA ALA A 234 7.45 -14.14 -22.73
C ALA A 234 8.83 -14.47 -22.16
N SER A 235 9.27 -13.77 -21.13
CA SER A 235 10.59 -14.01 -20.48
C SER A 235 10.51 -14.94 -19.28
N GLY A 236 9.36 -15.03 -18.60
CA GLY A 236 9.19 -15.69 -17.32
C GLY A 236 9.54 -14.81 -16.12
N VAL A 237 10.20 -13.67 -16.32
CA VAL A 237 10.54 -12.71 -15.26
C VAL A 237 9.27 -12.21 -14.60
N GLY A 238 9.29 -12.13 -13.26
CA GLY A 238 8.13 -11.70 -12.51
C GLY A 238 8.45 -11.19 -11.13
N VAL A 239 7.40 -10.71 -10.46
CA VAL A 239 7.43 -10.22 -9.09
C VAL A 239 6.25 -10.79 -8.33
N SER A 240 6.47 -11.11 -7.06
CA SER A 240 5.41 -11.55 -6.15
C SER A 240 5.36 -10.64 -4.94
N LEU A 241 4.13 -10.32 -4.52
CA LEU A 241 3.86 -9.70 -3.22
C LEU A 241 3.07 -10.69 -2.37
N SER A 242 3.58 -10.95 -1.17
CA SER A 242 2.93 -11.81 -0.17
C SER A 242 2.61 -11.01 1.08
N SER A 243 1.46 -11.28 1.71
CA SER A 243 1.03 -10.66 2.97
C SER A 243 0.00 -11.57 3.67
N ASP A 244 -0.28 -11.28 4.94
CA ASP A 244 -1.39 -11.85 5.72
C ASP A 244 -2.53 -10.83 5.92
N ALA A 245 -2.48 -9.71 5.23
CA ALA A 245 -3.50 -8.67 5.28
C ALA A 245 -4.89 -9.22 4.91
N ARG A 246 -5.94 -8.75 5.57
CA ARG A 246 -7.31 -9.20 5.31
C ARG A 246 -7.90 -8.66 4.01
N TRP A 247 -7.37 -7.54 3.53
CA TRP A 247 -7.86 -6.83 2.37
C TRP A 247 -6.73 -6.57 1.38
N LEU A 248 -7.10 -6.50 0.13
CA LEU A 248 -6.21 -6.20 -0.97
C LEU A 248 -6.89 -5.21 -1.90
N GLN A 249 -6.22 -4.11 -2.25
CA GLN A 249 -6.61 -3.28 -3.39
C GLN A 249 -5.72 -3.64 -4.56
N VAL A 250 -6.30 -3.77 -5.75
CA VAL A 250 -5.56 -3.90 -7.01
C VAL A 250 -5.99 -2.80 -7.95
N TYR A 251 -5.00 -2.04 -8.46
CA TYR A 251 -5.23 -0.96 -9.41
C TYR A 251 -4.31 -1.09 -10.63
N SER A 252 -4.91 -1.08 -11.82
CA SER A 252 -4.19 -1.26 -13.10
C SER A 252 -3.39 -0.04 -13.56
N ALA A 253 -3.12 0.92 -12.66
CA ALA A 253 -2.24 2.07 -12.88
C ALA A 253 -2.64 2.98 -14.07
N ASP A 254 -3.92 3.09 -14.39
CA ASP A 254 -4.41 3.85 -15.53
C ASP A 254 -3.95 5.32 -15.51
N TYR A 255 -3.87 5.93 -14.33
CA TYR A 255 -3.42 7.32 -14.15
C TYR A 255 -1.97 7.56 -14.58
N ILE A 256 -1.11 6.54 -14.52
CA ILE A 256 0.30 6.59 -14.90
C ILE A 256 0.59 5.83 -16.20
N GLY A 257 -0.42 5.64 -17.06
CA GLY A 257 -0.25 4.99 -18.35
C GLY A 257 -0.11 3.47 -18.28
N ARG A 258 -0.60 2.84 -17.21
CA ARG A 258 -0.59 1.38 -16.99
C ARG A 258 0.81 0.75 -16.95
N VAL A 259 1.79 1.51 -16.50
CA VAL A 259 3.15 0.99 -16.25
C VAL A 259 3.19 0.33 -14.87
N GLY A 260 2.89 -0.97 -14.80
CA GLY A 260 2.79 -1.73 -13.55
C GLY A 260 1.37 -1.84 -13.01
N VAL A 261 1.23 -2.49 -11.86
CA VAL A 261 -0.03 -2.76 -11.15
C VAL A 261 0.15 -2.45 -9.68
N ALA A 262 -0.65 -1.55 -9.10
CA ALA A 262 -0.67 -1.37 -7.65
C ALA A 262 -1.30 -2.61 -7.01
N VAL A 263 -0.60 -3.19 -6.05
CA VAL A 263 -1.01 -4.35 -5.26
C VAL A 263 -0.85 -3.98 -3.80
N GLU A 264 -1.96 -3.59 -3.18
CA GLU A 264 -1.95 -2.91 -1.89
C GLU A 264 -2.52 -3.81 -0.79
N PRO A 265 -1.70 -4.45 0.04
CA PRO A 265 -2.17 -5.09 1.26
C PRO A 265 -2.73 -4.03 2.22
N MET A 266 -3.93 -4.28 2.76
CA MET A 266 -4.62 -3.37 3.67
C MET A 266 -5.20 -4.11 4.87
N SER A 267 -5.19 -3.47 6.05
CA SER A 267 -5.82 -4.03 7.25
C SER A 267 -7.35 -3.92 7.25
N CYS A 268 -7.89 -2.97 6.50
CA CYS A 268 -9.33 -2.72 6.39
C CYS A 268 -9.69 -2.21 4.98
N PRO A 269 -10.97 -2.33 4.55
CA PRO A 269 -11.40 -1.93 3.22
C PRO A 269 -11.52 -0.39 3.07
N PRO A 270 -11.74 0.11 1.83
CA PRO A 270 -12.14 1.50 1.63
C PRO A 270 -13.38 1.84 2.45
N ASN A 271 -13.42 3.06 2.99
CA ASN A 271 -14.52 3.60 3.81
C ASN A 271 -14.77 2.86 5.13
N ALA A 272 -13.75 2.15 5.65
CA ALA A 272 -13.84 1.35 6.86
C ALA A 272 -14.28 2.19 8.08
N PHE A 273 -13.82 3.42 8.23
CA PHE A 273 -14.18 4.30 9.35
C PHE A 273 -15.69 4.63 9.38
N ASN A 274 -16.39 4.51 8.26
CA ASN A 274 -17.85 4.67 8.18
C ASN A 274 -18.60 3.34 8.23
N SER A 275 -18.06 2.27 7.61
CA SER A 275 -18.72 0.95 7.62
C SER A 275 -18.50 0.17 8.92
N GLY A 276 -17.45 0.48 9.67
CA GLY A 276 -17.01 -0.28 10.83
C GLY A 276 -16.31 -1.60 10.47
N THR A 277 -16.17 -1.92 9.18
CA THR A 277 -15.63 -3.20 8.72
C THR A 277 -14.12 -3.25 8.96
N ASP A 278 -13.68 -4.21 9.77
CA ASP A 278 -12.27 -4.49 10.08
C ASP A 278 -11.43 -3.27 10.52
N VAL A 279 -12.07 -2.19 11.01
CA VAL A 279 -11.35 -1.09 11.66
C VAL A 279 -10.64 -1.62 12.90
N VAL A 280 -9.35 -1.35 13.01
CA VAL A 280 -8.61 -1.66 14.23
C VAL A 280 -8.96 -0.61 15.29
N ALA A 281 -9.54 -1.05 16.39
CA ALA A 281 -9.74 -0.24 17.58
C ALA A 281 -8.46 -0.27 18.41
N LEU A 282 -7.58 0.72 18.23
CA LEU A 282 -6.25 0.74 18.84
C LEU A 282 -6.29 1.48 20.18
N GLY A 283 -6.35 0.73 21.28
CA GLY A 283 -6.36 1.26 22.65
C GLY A 283 -5.02 1.90 23.03
N THR A 284 -5.02 2.70 24.09
CA THR A 284 -3.80 3.33 24.64
C THR A 284 -2.71 2.28 24.94
N GLY A 285 -1.52 2.45 24.38
CA GLY A 285 -0.37 1.54 24.49
C GLY A 285 -0.44 0.32 23.59
N GLU A 286 -1.53 0.08 22.88
CA GLU A 286 -1.65 -1.04 21.95
C GLU A 286 -0.93 -0.74 20.63
N THR A 287 -0.41 -1.81 20.01
CA THR A 287 0.30 -1.79 18.73
C THR A 287 -0.37 -2.71 17.73
N HIS A 288 -0.52 -2.25 16.50
CA HIS A 288 -0.90 -3.07 15.36
C HIS A 288 0.23 -3.07 14.33
N THR A 289 0.46 -4.22 13.69
CA THR A 289 1.48 -4.38 12.63
C THR A 289 0.87 -5.05 11.41
N LEU A 290 1.23 -4.56 10.23
CA LEU A 290 0.97 -5.20 8.94
C LEU A 290 2.32 -5.54 8.30
N SER A 291 2.44 -6.75 7.74
CA SER A 291 3.64 -7.20 7.05
C SER A 291 3.35 -7.55 5.59
N ALA A 292 4.30 -7.21 4.72
CA ALA A 292 4.30 -7.59 3.32
C ALA A 292 5.72 -7.95 2.87
N ARG A 293 5.82 -8.82 1.85
CA ARG A 293 7.10 -9.19 1.25
C ARG A 293 7.01 -9.09 -0.26
N ILE A 294 8.02 -8.50 -0.89
CA ILE A 294 8.15 -8.42 -2.35
C ILE A 294 9.40 -9.20 -2.76
N SER A 295 9.26 -10.14 -3.69
CA SER A 295 10.35 -10.97 -4.20
C SER A 295 10.32 -11.07 -5.71
N GLY A 296 11.51 -11.12 -6.34
CA GLY A 296 11.68 -11.40 -7.75
C GLY A 296 11.46 -12.89 -8.05
N ARG A 297 11.07 -13.19 -9.28
CA ARG A 297 10.93 -14.53 -9.85
C ARG A 297 11.63 -14.56 -11.21
N ASP A 298 12.31 -15.67 -11.48
CA ASP A 298 12.92 -16.02 -12.78
C ASP A 298 12.00 -16.95 -13.54
#